data_4df958f0d6db1fa2de8745772a17d169
#
_entry.id   4df958f0d6db1fa2de8745772a17d169
#
_cell.length_a   1.000
_cell.length_b   1.000
_cell.length_c   1.000
_cell.angle_alpha   90.00
_cell.angle_beta   90.00
_cell.angle_gamma   90.00
#
_symmetry.space_group_name_H-M   'P 1'
#
loop_
_entity.id
_entity.type
_entity.pdbx_description
1 polymer ?
#
loop_
_entity_poly.entity_id
_entity_poly.type
_entity_poly.pdbx_seq_one_letter_code
_entity_poly.pdbx_strand_id
1 'polypeptide(L)'
;VTADKGLPRWFPRNATRGWIHAEYSLLPGSTNTRFRRERNGAKGRTHEIERLVARSLRGAVDLEALGPISMTVDCEILNADGGTRCASITAGNIALRLAIRRLIASGRCLPINLRGSEQDLKDGWTPPDLTSKERADHESAVMANDVAALSVGMVDGKVRVDLDYVLDSNADVD
;
A
#
# COMPACT_ATOMS: atom_id res chain seq x y z
N VAL A 1 -0.58 -7.95 2.48
CA VAL A 1 -1.70 -7.08 2.05
C VAL A 1 -3.01 -7.82 2.19
N THR A 2 -3.95 -7.20 2.86
CA THR A 2 -5.30 -7.73 3.10
C THR A 2 -6.31 -6.95 2.24
N ALA A 3 -7.32 -7.62 1.72
CA ALA A 3 -8.40 -6.99 0.95
C ALA A 3 -9.76 -7.32 1.59
N ASP A 4 -10.46 -6.29 2.06
CA ASP A 4 -11.77 -6.39 2.69
C ASP A 4 -12.89 -6.49 1.65
N LYS A 5 -14.04 -7.05 2.07
CA LYS A 5 -15.24 -7.17 1.23
C LYS A 5 -16.04 -5.87 1.09
N GLY A 6 -15.55 -4.76 1.62
CA GLY A 6 -16.27 -3.50 1.59
C GLY A 6 -15.38 -2.33 1.93
N LEU A 7 -15.92 -1.14 1.80
CA LEU A 7 -15.25 0.11 2.09
C LEU A 7 -15.33 0.45 3.59
N PRO A 8 -14.40 1.25 4.13
CA PRO A 8 -14.47 1.70 5.51
C PRO A 8 -15.80 2.37 5.84
N ARG A 9 -16.28 2.25 7.10
CA ARG A 9 -17.60 2.77 7.52
C ARG A 9 -17.79 4.29 7.33
N TRP A 10 -16.71 5.03 7.30
CA TRP A 10 -16.70 6.49 7.06
C TRP A 10 -16.73 6.85 5.58
N PHE A 11 -16.54 5.88 4.68
CA PHE A 11 -16.58 6.08 3.24
C PHE A 11 -18.03 6.19 2.75
N PRO A 12 -18.34 6.98 1.71
CA PRO A 12 -19.71 7.06 1.17
C PRO A 12 -20.23 5.67 0.77
N ARG A 13 -21.46 5.34 1.18
CA ARG A 13 -22.06 4.01 0.94
C ARG A 13 -22.22 3.66 -0.54
N ASN A 14 -22.35 4.68 -1.39
CA ASN A 14 -22.51 4.54 -2.84
C ASN A 14 -21.21 4.79 -3.60
N ALA A 15 -20.06 4.76 -2.95
CA ALA A 15 -18.79 4.99 -3.61
C ALA A 15 -18.45 3.84 -4.56
N THR A 16 -18.04 4.20 -5.75
CA THR A 16 -17.59 3.30 -6.82
C THR A 16 -16.11 3.01 -6.78
N ARG A 17 -15.35 3.89 -6.09
CA ARG A 17 -13.90 3.81 -5.96
C ARG A 17 -13.46 3.06 -4.72
N GLY A 18 -12.28 2.46 -4.80
CA GLY A 18 -11.63 1.77 -3.69
C GLY A 18 -10.90 2.68 -2.71
N TRP A 19 -10.28 2.04 -1.73
CA TRP A 19 -9.45 2.70 -0.74
C TRP A 19 -8.21 1.86 -0.41
N ILE A 20 -7.09 2.54 -0.17
CA ILE A 20 -5.84 1.92 0.28
C ILE A 20 -5.41 2.57 1.58
N HIS A 21 -5.19 1.74 2.57
CA HIS A 21 -4.63 2.08 3.87
C HIS A 21 -3.30 1.36 4.06
N ALA A 22 -2.45 1.88 4.95
CA ALA A 22 -1.23 1.20 5.36
C ALA A 22 -1.12 1.23 6.89
N GLU A 23 -0.60 0.16 7.43
CA GLU A 23 -0.18 0.04 8.82
C GLU A 23 1.33 -0.12 8.88
N TYR A 24 1.96 0.37 9.93
CA TYR A 24 3.40 0.33 10.10
C TYR A 24 3.76 -0.07 11.52
N SER A 25 4.69 -1.01 11.65
CA SER A 25 5.15 -1.49 12.95
C SER A 25 6.64 -1.87 12.90
N LEU A 26 7.34 -1.56 13.99
CA LEU A 26 8.69 -2.06 14.25
C LEU A 26 8.62 -3.29 15.15
N LEU A 27 9.25 -4.40 14.73
CA LEU A 27 9.46 -5.51 15.65
C LEU A 27 10.38 -5.08 16.80
N PRO A 28 10.17 -5.60 18.02
CA PRO A 28 11.01 -5.23 19.17
C PRO A 28 12.52 -5.43 18.99
N GLY A 29 12.92 -6.39 18.16
CA GLY A 29 14.32 -6.69 17.85
C GLY A 29 14.80 -6.12 16.52
N SER A 30 14.04 -5.25 15.86
CA SER A 30 14.42 -4.68 14.57
C SER A 30 15.48 -3.58 14.64
N THR A 31 15.74 -3.03 15.81
CA THR A 31 16.68 -1.94 16.07
C THR A 31 17.80 -2.40 17.01
N ASN A 32 18.95 -1.71 16.99
CA ASN A 32 20.11 -2.00 17.85
C ASN A 32 19.77 -1.97 19.35
N THR A 33 18.86 -1.09 19.75
CA THR A 33 18.26 -1.06 21.09
C THR A 33 16.83 -1.51 20.99
N ARG A 34 16.40 -2.38 21.93
CA ARG A 34 15.05 -2.96 21.90
C ARG A 34 13.96 -1.90 21.80
N PHE A 35 13.17 -1.92 20.71
CA PHE A 35 11.98 -1.10 20.57
C PHE A 35 10.82 -1.65 21.38
N ARG A 36 10.08 -0.79 22.06
CA ARG A 36 8.93 -1.20 22.86
C ARG A 36 7.67 -1.24 21.99
N ARG A 37 6.94 -2.38 21.97
CA ARG A 37 5.66 -2.47 21.23
C ARG A 37 4.67 -1.41 21.69
N GLU A 38 3.98 -0.81 20.76
CA GLU A 38 2.93 0.19 21.00
C GLU A 38 1.60 -0.50 21.32
N ARG A 39 1.43 -0.91 22.59
CA ARG A 39 0.24 -1.68 23.03
C ARG A 39 -1.00 -0.83 23.29
N ASN A 40 -0.83 0.46 23.47
CA ASN A 40 -1.91 1.42 23.80
C ASN A 40 -2.31 2.27 22.57
N GLY A 41 -2.15 1.75 21.39
CA GLY A 41 -2.35 2.44 20.11
C GLY A 41 -1.05 3.01 19.54
N ALA A 42 -1.09 3.29 18.25
CA ALA A 42 0.03 3.84 17.51
C ALA A 42 0.37 5.26 17.98
N LYS A 43 1.65 5.59 18.04
CA LYS A 43 2.13 6.94 18.37
C LYS A 43 2.11 7.86 17.14
N GLY A 44 2.31 9.16 17.37
CA GLY A 44 2.29 10.15 16.30
C GLY A 44 3.24 9.86 15.14
N ARG A 45 4.47 9.36 15.42
CA ARG A 45 5.42 8.93 14.40
C ARG A 45 4.88 7.76 13.57
N THR A 46 4.32 6.75 14.20
CA THR A 46 3.73 5.58 13.53
C THR A 46 2.59 6.02 12.61
N HIS A 47 1.66 6.82 13.12
CA HIS A 47 0.57 7.39 12.31
C HIS A 47 1.06 8.29 11.16
N GLU A 48 2.14 9.02 11.35
CA GLU A 48 2.74 9.82 10.28
C GLU A 48 3.23 8.91 9.15
N ILE A 49 3.96 7.83 9.49
CA ILE A 49 4.51 6.89 8.51
C ILE A 49 3.39 6.12 7.79
N GLU A 50 2.39 5.64 8.52
CA GLU A 50 1.19 4.99 7.94
C GLU A 50 0.54 5.88 6.88
N ARG A 51 0.33 7.16 7.20
CA ARG A 51 -0.25 8.12 6.25
C ARG A 51 0.65 8.42 5.06
N LEU A 52 1.96 8.49 5.28
CA LEU A 52 2.95 8.68 4.21
C LEU A 52 2.91 7.51 3.23
N VAL A 53 3.05 6.28 3.72
CA VAL A 53 3.01 5.06 2.90
C VAL A 53 1.67 4.95 2.17
N ALA A 54 0.54 5.08 2.88
CA ALA A 54 -0.78 4.99 2.28
C ALA A 54 -1.00 6.03 1.16
N ARG A 55 -0.55 7.28 1.34
CA ARG A 55 -0.67 8.33 0.31
C ARG A 55 0.18 8.04 -0.90
N SER A 56 1.42 7.58 -0.70
CA SER A 56 2.32 7.19 -1.79
C SER A 56 1.71 6.05 -2.62
N LEU A 57 1.19 5.02 -1.98
CA LEU A 57 0.54 3.88 -2.66
C LEU A 57 -0.74 4.29 -3.39
N ARG A 58 -1.56 5.19 -2.82
CA ARG A 58 -2.73 5.74 -3.52
C ARG A 58 -2.38 6.55 -4.75
N GLY A 59 -1.21 7.18 -4.80
CA GLY A 59 -0.71 7.87 -5.99
C GLY A 59 -0.33 6.93 -7.15
N ALA A 60 -0.08 5.65 -6.86
CA ALA A 60 0.24 4.63 -7.85
C ALA A 60 -1.01 3.93 -8.42
N VAL A 61 -2.15 3.99 -7.73
CA VAL A 61 -3.35 3.22 -8.05
C VAL A 61 -4.48 4.12 -8.52
N ASP A 62 -5.11 3.74 -9.64
CA ASP A 62 -6.42 4.26 -10.01
C ASP A 62 -7.49 3.59 -9.12
N LEU A 63 -8.01 4.36 -8.17
CA LEU A 63 -8.99 3.86 -7.20
C LEU A 63 -10.37 3.59 -7.81
N GLU A 64 -10.71 4.24 -8.92
CA GLU A 64 -11.95 3.95 -9.67
C GLU A 64 -11.80 2.63 -10.42
N ALA A 65 -10.65 2.41 -11.07
CA ALA A 65 -10.35 1.14 -11.73
C ALA A 65 -10.26 -0.02 -10.74
N LEU A 66 -9.78 0.20 -9.51
CA LEU A 66 -9.79 -0.78 -8.42
C LEU A 66 -11.22 -1.21 -8.04
N GLY A 67 -12.15 -0.26 -8.04
CA GLY A 67 -13.53 -0.49 -7.60
C GLY A 67 -13.69 -0.47 -6.07
N PRO A 68 -14.89 -0.76 -5.56
CA PRO A 68 -15.25 -0.57 -4.15
C PRO A 68 -14.59 -1.62 -3.23
N ILE A 69 -13.28 -1.71 -3.26
CA ILE A 69 -12.45 -2.62 -2.48
C ILE A 69 -11.58 -1.80 -1.53
N SER A 70 -11.54 -2.16 -0.26
CA SER A 70 -10.57 -1.62 0.70
C SER A 70 -9.38 -2.56 0.81
N MET A 71 -8.17 -2.01 0.74
CA MET A 71 -6.93 -2.77 0.89
C MET A 71 -6.09 -2.16 2.00
N THR A 72 -5.56 -3.00 2.88
CA THR A 72 -4.59 -2.61 3.91
C THR A 72 -3.24 -3.25 3.60
N VAL A 73 -2.20 -2.43 3.59
CA VAL A 73 -0.81 -2.86 3.41
C VAL A 73 -0.12 -2.82 4.77
N ASP A 74 0.21 -3.99 5.31
CA ASP A 74 0.87 -4.15 6.59
C ASP A 74 2.39 -4.09 6.41
N CYS A 75 3.04 -3.09 6.98
CA CYS A 75 4.48 -2.89 6.91
C CYS A 75 5.14 -3.27 8.24
N GLU A 76 5.55 -4.52 8.39
CA GLU A 76 6.30 -5.03 9.53
C GLU A 76 7.81 -4.92 9.28
N ILE A 77 8.51 -4.09 10.05
CA ILE A 77 9.95 -3.88 9.90
C ILE A 77 10.70 -4.93 10.73
N LEU A 78 11.38 -5.84 10.03
CA LEU A 78 12.16 -6.93 10.64
C LEU A 78 13.55 -6.49 11.07
N ASN A 79 14.16 -5.59 10.30
CA ASN A 79 15.46 -4.98 10.58
C ASN A 79 15.44 -3.51 10.14
N ALA A 80 15.81 -2.62 11.02
CA ALA A 80 15.77 -1.17 10.80
C ALA A 80 17.18 -0.57 10.99
N ASP A 81 17.67 0.06 9.91
CA ASP A 81 18.94 0.77 9.87
C ASP A 81 18.85 1.95 8.89
N GLY A 82 18.02 2.95 9.21
CA GLY A 82 17.66 4.02 8.28
C GLY A 82 16.62 3.59 7.21
N GLY A 83 16.08 4.52 6.45
CA GLY A 83 15.29 4.30 5.23
C GLY A 83 14.02 3.44 5.36
N THR A 84 13.50 3.14 6.57
CA THR A 84 12.35 2.22 6.72
C THR A 84 11.08 2.73 6.07
N ARG A 85 10.86 4.06 5.99
CA ARG A 85 9.76 4.67 5.24
C ARG A 85 9.86 4.35 3.75
N CYS A 86 11.04 4.51 3.18
CA CYS A 86 11.32 4.26 1.76
C CYS A 86 11.17 2.79 1.41
N ALA A 87 11.71 1.90 2.24
CA ALA A 87 11.55 0.46 2.10
C ALA A 87 10.07 0.04 2.15
N SER A 88 9.29 0.61 3.09
CA SER A 88 7.84 0.34 3.20
C SER A 88 7.06 0.78 1.96
N ILE A 89 7.38 1.94 1.37
CA ILE A 89 6.72 2.42 0.16
C ILE A 89 7.05 1.48 -1.01
N THR A 90 8.32 1.18 -1.24
CA THR A 90 8.78 0.36 -2.37
C THR A 90 8.27 -1.07 -2.26
N ALA A 91 8.45 -1.73 -1.11
CA ALA A 91 7.95 -3.08 -0.88
C ALA A 91 6.41 -3.12 -0.88
N GLY A 92 5.76 -2.09 -0.31
CA GLY A 92 4.31 -1.93 -0.32
C GLY A 92 3.73 -1.86 -1.73
N ASN A 93 4.38 -1.14 -2.65
CA ASN A 93 3.97 -1.08 -4.06
C ASN A 93 4.01 -2.46 -4.73
N ILE A 94 5.10 -3.20 -4.53
CA ILE A 94 5.25 -4.56 -5.08
C ILE A 94 4.18 -5.50 -4.50
N ALA A 95 4.01 -5.49 -3.18
CA ALA A 95 3.03 -6.34 -2.51
C ALA A 95 1.59 -6.01 -2.93
N LEU A 96 1.29 -4.72 -3.11
CA LEU A 96 -0.01 -4.24 -3.57
C LEU A 96 -0.31 -4.72 -5.00
N ARG A 97 0.65 -4.59 -5.92
CA ARG A 97 0.53 -5.11 -7.28
C ARG A 97 0.24 -6.62 -7.31
N LEU A 98 0.97 -7.40 -6.51
CA LEU A 98 0.74 -8.85 -6.41
C LEU A 98 -0.65 -9.18 -5.85
N ALA A 99 -1.13 -8.41 -4.87
CA ALA A 99 -2.47 -8.58 -4.32
C ALA A 99 -3.56 -8.24 -5.35
N ILE A 100 -3.40 -7.15 -6.10
CA ILE A 100 -4.32 -6.76 -7.18
C ILE A 100 -4.38 -7.83 -8.26
N ARG A 101 -3.26 -8.40 -8.70
CA ARG A 101 -3.23 -9.55 -9.62
C ARG A 101 -4.08 -10.71 -9.13
N ARG A 102 -3.99 -11.05 -7.84
CA ARG A 102 -4.79 -12.13 -7.23
C ARG A 102 -6.28 -11.77 -7.20
N LEU A 103 -6.63 -10.52 -6.91
CA LEU A 103 -8.01 -10.05 -6.93
C LEU A 103 -8.61 -10.11 -8.34
N ILE A 104 -7.85 -9.71 -9.36
CA ILE A 104 -8.26 -9.82 -10.77
C ILE A 104 -8.44 -11.30 -11.16
N ALA A 105 -7.46 -12.15 -10.84
CA ALA A 105 -7.51 -13.58 -11.16
C ALA A 105 -8.69 -14.31 -10.47
N SER A 106 -9.13 -13.83 -9.31
CA SER A 106 -10.28 -14.39 -8.58
C SER A 106 -11.62 -13.75 -8.94
N GLY A 107 -11.68 -12.84 -9.91
CA GLY A 107 -12.89 -12.13 -10.31
C GLY A 107 -13.39 -11.09 -9.28
N ARG A 108 -12.60 -10.77 -8.26
CA ARG A 108 -12.98 -9.79 -7.23
C ARG A 108 -12.67 -8.33 -7.62
N CYS A 109 -11.72 -8.13 -8.52
CA CYS A 109 -11.40 -6.82 -9.11
C CYS A 109 -11.60 -6.94 -10.62
N LEU A 110 -12.64 -6.32 -11.13
CA LEU A 110 -13.05 -6.40 -12.53
C LEU A 110 -13.08 -5.01 -13.17
N PRO A 111 -12.90 -4.93 -14.51
CA PRO A 111 -13.20 -3.72 -15.27
C PRO A 111 -14.62 -3.22 -14.97
N ILE A 112 -14.80 -1.91 -14.96
CA ILE A 112 -16.06 -1.28 -14.53
C ILE A 112 -17.28 -1.78 -15.31
N ASN A 113 -17.13 -2.02 -16.61
CA ASN A 113 -18.18 -2.54 -17.50
C ASN A 113 -18.52 -4.02 -17.30
N LEU A 114 -17.73 -4.74 -16.50
CA LEU A 114 -17.92 -6.16 -16.19
C LEU A 114 -18.28 -6.40 -14.71
N ARG A 115 -18.49 -5.35 -13.94
CA ARG A 115 -18.93 -5.46 -12.54
C ARG A 115 -20.43 -5.71 -12.49
N GLY A 116 -20.86 -6.75 -11.79
CA GLY A 116 -22.27 -6.97 -11.53
C GLY A 116 -22.85 -5.88 -10.61
N SER A 117 -24.07 -5.51 -10.84
CA SER A 117 -24.83 -4.65 -9.93
C SER A 117 -25.21 -5.39 -8.63
N GLU A 118 -25.67 -4.65 -7.62
CA GLU A 118 -26.19 -5.28 -6.39
C GLU A 118 -27.36 -6.26 -6.67
N GLN A 119 -28.15 -5.99 -7.70
CA GLN A 119 -29.25 -6.86 -8.11
C GLN A 119 -28.71 -8.11 -8.78
N ASP A 120 -27.76 -7.98 -9.71
CA ASP A 120 -27.12 -9.11 -10.37
C ASP A 120 -26.49 -10.08 -9.35
N LEU A 121 -25.85 -9.56 -8.31
CA LEU A 121 -25.26 -10.36 -7.23
C LEU A 121 -26.32 -11.15 -6.44
N LYS A 122 -27.51 -10.56 -6.21
CA LYS A 122 -28.64 -11.24 -5.55
C LYS A 122 -29.24 -12.33 -6.43
N ASP A 123 -29.22 -12.12 -7.74
CA ASP A 123 -29.76 -13.04 -8.75
C ASP A 123 -28.76 -14.16 -9.13
N GLY A 124 -27.62 -14.25 -8.41
CA GLY A 124 -26.62 -15.32 -8.57
C GLY A 124 -25.63 -15.09 -9.70
N TRP A 125 -25.44 -13.83 -10.10
CA TRP A 125 -24.42 -13.47 -11.08
C TRP A 125 -23.03 -13.96 -10.65
N THR A 126 -22.29 -14.50 -11.59
CA THR A 126 -20.90 -14.91 -11.41
C THR A 126 -19.98 -14.06 -12.27
N PRO A 127 -18.79 -13.68 -11.74
CA PRO A 127 -17.84 -12.90 -12.50
C PRO A 127 -17.40 -13.65 -13.76
N PRO A 128 -17.27 -12.96 -14.91
CA PRO A 128 -16.75 -13.57 -16.12
C PRO A 128 -15.29 -13.94 -15.98
N ASP A 129 -14.88 -15.02 -16.61
CA ASP A 129 -13.47 -15.36 -16.74
C ASP A 129 -12.78 -14.42 -17.73
N LEU A 130 -11.79 -13.67 -17.23
CA LEU A 130 -10.96 -12.82 -18.06
C LEU A 130 -9.85 -13.63 -18.72
N THR A 131 -9.56 -13.34 -19.98
CA THR A 131 -8.37 -13.82 -20.68
C THR A 131 -7.09 -13.28 -20.03
N SER A 132 -5.94 -13.89 -20.30
CA SER A 132 -4.64 -13.41 -19.80
C SER A 132 -4.35 -11.97 -20.22
N LYS A 133 -4.76 -11.58 -21.44
CA LYS A 133 -4.61 -10.21 -21.93
C LYS A 133 -5.49 -9.23 -21.15
N GLU A 134 -6.77 -9.52 -21.01
CA GLU A 134 -7.71 -8.66 -20.26
C GLU A 134 -7.27 -8.49 -18.80
N ARG A 135 -6.72 -9.53 -18.16
CA ARG A 135 -6.15 -9.43 -16.80
C ARG A 135 -4.96 -8.48 -16.75
N ALA A 136 -4.04 -8.57 -17.72
CA ALA A 136 -2.87 -7.69 -17.80
C ALA A 136 -3.27 -6.24 -18.10
N ASP A 137 -4.20 -6.03 -19.03
CA ASP A 137 -4.72 -4.71 -19.38
C ASP A 137 -5.43 -4.07 -18.17
N HIS A 138 -6.23 -4.85 -17.43
CA HIS A 138 -6.90 -4.34 -16.23
C HIS A 138 -5.94 -4.10 -15.07
N GLU A 139 -4.92 -4.96 -14.88
CA GLU A 139 -3.86 -4.68 -13.91
C GLU A 139 -3.16 -3.35 -14.20
N SER A 140 -2.84 -3.10 -15.45
CA SER A 140 -2.21 -1.84 -15.89
C SER A 140 -3.14 -0.63 -15.69
N ALA A 141 -4.45 -0.82 -15.84
CA ALA A 141 -5.44 0.23 -15.56
C ALA A 141 -5.53 0.54 -14.05
N VAL A 142 -5.50 -0.49 -13.20
CA VAL A 142 -5.56 -0.32 -11.74
C VAL A 142 -4.23 0.20 -11.19
N MET A 143 -3.10 -0.39 -11.59
CA MET A 143 -1.76 0.05 -11.21
C MET A 143 -1.23 1.05 -12.25
N ALA A 144 -1.85 2.23 -12.29
CA ALA A 144 -1.58 3.26 -13.29
C ALA A 144 -0.13 3.76 -13.27
N ASN A 145 0.53 3.70 -12.11
CA ASN A 145 1.92 4.08 -11.93
C ASN A 145 2.65 3.07 -11.04
N ASP A 146 3.97 3.11 -11.04
CA ASP A 146 4.82 2.53 -10.02
C ASP A 146 5.33 3.62 -9.09
N VAL A 147 5.51 3.28 -7.82
CA VAL A 147 6.12 4.14 -6.84
C VAL A 147 7.26 3.43 -6.14
N ALA A 148 8.40 4.09 -6.07
CA ALA A 148 9.54 3.70 -5.26
C ALA A 148 10.02 4.92 -4.48
N ALA A 149 10.62 4.70 -3.32
CA ALA A 149 11.18 5.76 -2.50
C ALA A 149 12.62 5.42 -2.11
N LEU A 150 13.41 6.46 -1.96
CA LEU A 150 14.80 6.38 -1.56
C LEU A 150 15.11 7.56 -0.64
N SER A 151 15.86 7.33 0.43
CA SER A 151 16.35 8.41 1.29
C SER A 151 17.56 9.08 0.66
N VAL A 152 17.63 10.39 0.78
CA VAL A 152 18.75 11.20 0.30
C VAL A 152 19.04 12.28 1.33
N GLY A 153 20.30 12.45 1.72
CA GLY A 153 20.71 13.51 2.64
C GLY A 153 22.06 14.11 2.27
N MET A 154 22.43 15.13 2.98
CA MET A 154 23.74 15.77 2.86
C MET A 154 24.59 15.46 4.11
N VAL A 155 25.75 14.87 3.91
CA VAL A 155 26.71 14.53 4.97
C VAL A 155 28.07 15.08 4.57
N ASP A 156 28.65 15.91 5.41
CA ASP A 156 29.94 16.59 5.16
C ASP A 156 29.98 17.32 3.81
N GLY A 157 28.91 18.05 3.48
CA GLY A 157 28.75 18.79 2.22
C GLY A 157 28.66 17.93 0.97
N LYS A 158 28.38 16.60 1.09
CA LYS A 158 28.21 15.66 -0.03
C LYS A 158 26.85 15.01 0.03
N VAL A 159 26.18 14.95 -1.13
CA VAL A 159 24.93 14.20 -1.27
C VAL A 159 25.20 12.71 -1.11
N ARG A 160 24.46 12.07 -0.24
CA ARG A 160 24.43 10.62 0.00
C ARG A 160 23.06 10.07 -0.25
N VAL A 161 23.00 8.85 -0.74
CA VAL A 161 21.77 8.14 -1.09
C VAL A 161 21.71 6.88 -0.25
N ASP A 162 20.51 6.52 0.20
CA ASP A 162 20.26 5.34 1.03
C ASP A 162 21.07 5.38 2.34
N LEU A 163 20.76 6.40 3.15
CA LEU A 163 21.46 6.65 4.41
C LEU A 163 21.15 5.53 5.42
N ASP A 164 22.19 4.97 6.02
CA ASP A 164 22.07 4.17 7.22
C ASP A 164 21.70 5.05 8.44
N TYR A 165 21.37 4.43 9.56
CA TYR A 165 20.95 5.17 10.76
C TYR A 165 22.00 6.18 11.28
N VAL A 166 23.28 5.85 11.14
CA VAL A 166 24.36 6.71 11.61
C VAL A 166 24.50 7.94 10.73
N LEU A 167 24.47 7.75 9.41
CA LEU A 167 24.55 8.85 8.45
C LEU A 167 23.28 9.73 8.51
N ASP A 168 22.09 9.12 8.56
CA ASP A 168 20.81 9.80 8.66
C ASP A 168 20.72 10.69 9.90
N SER A 169 21.13 10.17 11.07
CA SER A 169 21.09 10.91 12.34
C SER A 169 22.15 12.02 12.45
N ASN A 170 23.17 12.02 11.60
CA ASN A 170 24.24 13.03 11.56
C ASN A 170 24.20 13.85 10.27
N ALA A 171 23.21 13.67 9.42
CA ALA A 171 23.08 14.45 8.19
C ALA A 171 22.84 15.94 8.49
N ASP A 172 23.47 16.80 7.68
CA ASP A 172 23.23 18.25 7.73
C ASP A 172 21.80 18.58 7.30
N VAL A 173 21.29 17.78 6.35
CA VAL A 173 19.92 17.83 5.81
C VAL A 173 19.53 16.42 5.35
N ASP A 174 18.33 15.98 5.67
CA ASP A 174 17.69 14.72 5.23
C ASP A 174 16.25 14.96 4.73
#